data_0b50ae828430b9e62e32084ed31bd428
#
_entry.id   0b50ae828430b9e62e32084ed31bd428
#
_cell.length_a   1.000
_cell.length_b   1.000
_cell.length_c   1.000
_cell.angle_alpha   90.00
_cell.angle_beta   90.00
_cell.angle_gamma   90.00
#
_symmetry.space_group_name_H-M   'P 1'
#
loop_
_entity.id
_entity.type
_entity.pdbx_description
1 polymer ?
#
loop_
_entity_poly.entity_id
_entity_poly.type
_entity_poly.pdbx_seq_one_letter_code
_entity_poly.pdbx_strand_id
1 'polypeptide(L)'
;MSKRYFCEYTTPENFDDMIMMSDGVSLCSLVFKNSPDVTKKFKCAAGREKENLSEEGHAVLLKNVSGSEKEKREDLEIFEQTRKWLDIYFGGKNPDFLPSLSPGIRTEFCARVSEIMKEIPYGKTTTYGEIAKRIAEEKGIKRMSAQAVGGAVGLNPVCIIIPCHRVLGAKGKLTGYGGGIKNKIGLLRLEGINNIRL
;
A
#
# COMPACT_ATOMS: atom_id res chain seq x y z
N MET A 1 -20.01 15.71 3.45
CA MET A 1 -18.71 15.08 3.83
C MET A 1 -18.92 13.56 3.81
N SER A 2 -18.07 12.78 3.15
CA SER A 2 -18.23 11.32 3.10
C SER A 2 -17.74 10.70 4.40
N LYS A 3 -18.57 9.91 5.05
CA LYS A 3 -18.22 9.14 6.25
C LYS A 3 -17.13 8.13 5.90
N ARG A 4 -16.18 7.90 6.82
CA ARG A 4 -15.11 6.91 6.68
C ARG A 4 -15.18 5.94 7.84
N TYR A 5 -14.95 4.69 7.53
CA TYR A 5 -14.95 3.59 8.49
C TYR A 5 -13.55 3.00 8.58
N PHE A 6 -13.16 2.49 9.73
CA PHE A 6 -11.90 1.81 9.90
C PHE A 6 -12.04 0.55 10.74
N CYS A 7 -11.12 -0.38 10.52
CA CYS A 7 -11.01 -1.63 11.22
C CYS A 7 -9.55 -2.06 11.28
N GLU A 8 -9.18 -2.81 12.30
CA GLU A 8 -7.86 -3.40 12.44
C GLU A 8 -7.85 -4.84 11.94
N TYR A 9 -6.68 -5.26 11.46
CA TYR A 9 -6.41 -6.64 11.09
C TYR A 9 -5.14 -7.10 11.80
N THR A 10 -5.26 -8.17 12.59
CA THR A 10 -4.13 -8.81 13.27
C THR A 10 -3.43 -9.72 12.29
N THR A 11 -2.18 -9.44 12.02
CA THR A 11 -1.33 -10.22 11.12
C THR A 11 -0.64 -11.36 11.87
N PRO A 12 -0.03 -12.35 11.17
CA PRO A 12 0.87 -13.30 11.80
C PRO A 12 2.05 -12.61 12.50
N GLU A 13 2.62 -13.23 13.54
CA GLU A 13 3.65 -12.68 14.46
C GLU A 13 4.87 -12.01 13.80
N ASN A 14 5.19 -12.38 12.56
CA ASN A 14 6.34 -11.83 11.85
C ASN A 14 6.08 -10.48 11.16
N PHE A 15 4.84 -10.01 11.17
CA PHE A 15 4.41 -8.78 10.52
C PHE A 15 3.85 -7.79 11.55
N ASP A 16 3.85 -6.51 11.19
CA ASP A 16 3.11 -5.50 11.94
C ASP A 16 1.63 -5.58 11.60
N ASP A 17 0.75 -5.39 12.57
CA ASP A 17 -0.71 -5.32 12.34
C ASP A 17 -1.06 -4.25 11.30
N MET A 18 -2.24 -4.38 10.73
CA MET A 18 -2.71 -3.48 9.68
C MET A 18 -3.97 -2.70 10.07
N ILE A 19 -4.13 -1.55 9.45
CA ILE A 19 -5.36 -0.74 9.52
C ILE A 19 -5.99 -0.73 8.13
N MET A 20 -7.26 -1.07 8.08
CA MET A 20 -8.15 -0.96 6.92
C MET A 20 -8.99 0.30 7.02
N MET A 21 -9.21 1.00 5.91
CA MET A 21 -10.18 2.12 5.83
C MET A 21 -11.07 1.95 4.62
N SER A 22 -12.35 2.30 4.80
CA SER A 22 -13.39 2.18 3.78
C SER A 22 -14.28 3.42 3.73
N ASP A 23 -14.94 3.64 2.59
CA ASP A 23 -16.05 4.58 2.43
C ASP A 23 -17.42 3.93 2.71
N GLY A 24 -17.44 2.68 3.15
CA GLY A 24 -18.60 1.85 3.42
C GLY A 24 -18.86 0.80 2.34
N VAL A 25 -18.30 0.98 1.14
CA VAL A 25 -18.47 0.07 -0.02
C VAL A 25 -17.14 -0.46 -0.54
N SER A 26 -16.12 0.38 -0.56
CA SER A 26 -14.81 0.05 -1.13
C SER A 26 -13.69 0.27 -0.12
N LEU A 27 -12.62 -0.49 -0.25
CA LEU A 27 -11.40 -0.31 0.53
C LEU A 27 -10.63 0.90 0.00
N CYS A 28 -10.45 1.91 0.84
CA CYS A 28 -9.73 3.14 0.51
C CYS A 28 -8.26 3.10 0.92
N SER A 29 -7.96 2.36 1.99
CA SER A 29 -6.59 2.22 2.51
C SER A 29 -6.41 0.90 3.24
N LEU A 30 -5.18 0.35 3.13
CA LEU A 30 -4.69 -0.83 3.84
C LEU A 30 -3.20 -0.61 4.12
N VAL A 31 -2.83 -0.36 5.38
CA VAL A 31 -1.46 0.01 5.76
C VAL A 31 -1.03 -0.68 7.04
N PHE A 32 0.27 -0.95 7.18
CA PHE A 32 0.83 -1.45 8.43
C PHE A 32 0.84 -0.37 9.51
N LYS A 33 0.47 -0.70 10.75
CA LYS A 33 0.35 0.24 11.88
C LYS A 33 1.65 0.99 12.18
N ASN A 34 2.77 0.29 12.22
CA ASN A 34 4.08 0.84 12.59
C ASN A 34 4.88 1.40 11.40
N SER A 35 4.21 1.65 10.29
CA SER A 35 4.86 2.13 9.08
C SER A 35 5.34 3.57 9.23
N PRO A 36 6.62 3.88 8.94
CA PRO A 36 7.15 5.24 8.99
C PRO A 36 6.43 6.22 8.04
N ASP A 37 5.77 5.71 7.01
CA ASP A 37 5.05 6.51 6.02
C ASP A 37 3.52 6.52 6.22
N VAL A 38 3.00 5.90 7.30
CA VAL A 38 1.54 5.90 7.60
C VAL A 38 0.99 7.31 7.57
N THR A 39 1.68 8.25 8.22
CA THR A 39 1.31 9.66 8.26
C THR A 39 1.26 10.32 6.87
N LYS A 40 2.24 10.05 5.99
CA LYS A 40 2.28 10.60 4.63
C LYS A 40 1.19 10.04 3.75
N LYS A 41 0.89 8.75 3.85
CA LYS A 41 -0.13 8.07 3.06
C LYS A 41 -1.53 8.56 3.39
N PHE A 42 -1.80 8.77 4.68
CA PHE A 42 -3.08 9.36 5.11
C PHE A 42 -3.18 10.85 4.78
N LYS A 43 -2.08 11.62 4.83
CA LYS A 43 -2.07 13.02 4.37
C LYS A 43 -2.33 13.15 2.86
N CYS A 44 -1.85 12.23 2.05
CA CYS A 44 -2.21 12.15 0.63
C CYS A 44 -3.71 11.89 0.43
N ALA A 45 -4.37 11.16 1.32
CA ALA A 45 -5.81 10.94 1.26
C ALA A 45 -6.64 12.14 1.78
N ALA A 46 -6.07 13.05 2.59
CA ALA A 46 -6.81 14.03 3.36
C ALA A 46 -6.50 15.52 3.12
N GLY A 47 -5.50 15.89 2.30
CA GLY A 47 -5.11 17.31 2.14
C GLY A 47 -4.30 17.87 3.32
N ARG A 48 -3.36 18.72 2.99
CA ARG A 48 -2.27 19.34 3.78
C ARG A 48 -2.50 19.53 5.27
N GLU A 49 -1.55 19.03 6.08
CA GLU A 49 -0.96 19.74 7.19
C GLU A 49 0.25 18.97 7.75
N LYS A 50 1.29 19.69 8.20
CA LYS A 50 2.54 19.13 8.72
C LYS A 50 2.46 19.07 10.25
N GLU A 51 2.57 17.88 10.83
CA GLU A 51 2.93 17.73 12.24
C GLU A 51 3.75 16.44 12.47
N ASN A 52 4.77 16.52 13.34
CA ASN A 52 5.59 15.40 13.79
C ASN A 52 4.79 14.56 14.81
N LEU A 53 4.76 13.25 14.63
CA LEU A 53 3.95 12.35 15.45
C LEU A 53 4.81 11.39 16.28
N SER A 54 4.58 11.39 17.59
CA SER A 54 5.05 10.44 18.59
C SER A 54 4.18 9.16 18.63
N GLU A 55 4.47 8.21 19.51
CA GLU A 55 3.73 6.94 19.66
C GLU A 55 2.22 7.09 19.92
N GLU A 56 1.77 8.23 20.41
CA GLU A 56 0.35 8.63 20.43
C GLU A 56 -0.23 8.88 19.03
N GLY A 57 0.62 8.88 18.00
CA GLY A 57 0.29 9.18 16.60
C GLY A 57 -0.76 8.30 15.96
N HIS A 58 -1.01 7.08 16.46
CA HIS A 58 -2.05 6.20 15.92
C HIS A 58 -3.46 6.73 16.19
N ALA A 59 -3.73 7.18 17.41
CA ALA A 59 -5.01 7.81 17.78
C ALA A 59 -5.18 9.17 17.09
N VAL A 60 -4.07 9.91 16.90
CA VAL A 60 -4.03 11.19 16.19
C VAL A 60 -4.19 10.99 14.68
N LEU A 61 -3.63 9.93 14.10
CA LEU A 61 -3.85 9.57 12.68
C LEU A 61 -5.33 9.33 12.37
N LEU A 62 -6.01 8.62 13.24
CA LEU A 62 -7.44 8.40 13.14
C LEU A 62 -8.23 9.71 13.37
N LYS A 63 -7.70 10.69 14.12
CA LYS A 63 -8.32 12.00 14.34
C LYS A 63 -8.07 13.02 13.21
N ASN A 64 -6.93 12.97 12.53
CA ASN A 64 -6.44 14.03 11.64
C ASN A 64 -6.65 13.84 10.13
N VAL A 65 -7.43 12.85 9.68
CA VAL A 65 -7.95 12.88 8.30
C VAL A 65 -9.06 13.93 8.27
N SER A 66 -8.69 15.17 7.93
CA SER A 66 -9.57 16.32 8.04
C SER A 66 -10.89 16.13 7.30
N GLY A 67 -11.99 16.42 7.98
CA GLY A 67 -13.29 16.69 7.39
C GLY A 67 -14.24 15.50 7.21
N SER A 68 -13.90 14.28 7.62
CA SER A 68 -14.86 13.17 7.64
C SER A 68 -15.03 12.60 9.04
N GLU A 69 -16.26 12.36 9.46
CA GLU A 69 -16.54 11.52 10.63
C GLU A 69 -15.96 10.14 10.41
N LYS A 70 -15.24 9.63 11.41
CA LYS A 70 -14.68 8.29 11.40
C LYS A 70 -15.36 7.45 12.45
N GLU A 71 -15.75 6.28 12.06
CA GLU A 71 -16.38 5.30 12.91
C GLU A 71 -15.63 3.98 12.84
N LYS A 72 -15.29 3.43 14.01
CA LYS A 72 -14.78 2.06 14.09
C LYS A 72 -15.95 1.13 13.79
N ARG A 73 -15.85 0.36 12.72
CA ARG A 73 -16.81 -0.65 12.31
C ARG A 73 -16.06 -1.91 11.93
N GLU A 74 -16.49 -3.04 12.42
CA GLU A 74 -15.86 -4.34 12.12
C GLU A 74 -16.75 -5.20 11.22
N ASP A 75 -18.02 -4.85 11.12
CA ASP A 75 -19.11 -5.58 10.49
C ASP A 75 -19.37 -5.21 9.02
N LEU A 76 -18.55 -4.33 8.43
CA LEU A 76 -18.74 -3.98 7.02
C LEU A 76 -18.28 -5.14 6.11
N GLU A 77 -19.11 -5.47 5.13
CA GLU A 77 -18.82 -6.53 4.16
C GLU A 77 -17.47 -6.37 3.48
N ILE A 78 -17.08 -5.14 3.13
CA ILE A 78 -15.77 -4.86 2.52
C ILE A 78 -14.61 -5.23 3.46
N PHE A 79 -14.75 -5.08 4.76
CA PHE A 79 -13.73 -5.48 5.71
C PHE A 79 -13.67 -7.01 5.86
N GLU A 80 -14.80 -7.71 5.83
CA GLU A 80 -14.81 -9.17 5.82
C GLU A 80 -14.18 -9.75 4.55
N GLN A 81 -14.51 -9.18 3.39
CA GLN A 81 -13.86 -9.56 2.12
C GLN A 81 -12.36 -9.33 2.17
N THR A 82 -11.93 -8.19 2.72
CA THR A 82 -10.51 -7.87 2.86
C THR A 82 -9.81 -8.81 3.84
N ARG A 83 -10.43 -9.17 4.97
CA ARG A 83 -9.89 -10.17 5.91
C ARG A 83 -9.70 -11.52 5.23
N LYS A 84 -10.72 -12.03 4.55
CA LYS A 84 -10.63 -13.29 3.80
C LYS A 84 -9.49 -13.27 2.77
N TRP A 85 -9.33 -12.15 2.07
CA TRP A 85 -8.23 -11.95 1.14
C TRP A 85 -6.87 -12.02 1.84
N LEU A 86 -6.72 -11.32 2.96
CA LEU A 86 -5.50 -11.29 3.76
C LEU A 86 -5.19 -12.64 4.39
N ASP A 87 -6.18 -13.37 4.90
CA ASP A 87 -6.01 -14.70 5.48
C ASP A 87 -5.47 -15.69 4.44
N ILE A 88 -6.00 -15.67 3.22
CA ILE A 88 -5.49 -16.49 2.11
C ILE A 88 -4.05 -16.09 1.77
N TYR A 89 -3.79 -14.77 1.66
CA TYR A 89 -2.47 -14.25 1.32
C TYR A 89 -1.42 -14.60 2.38
N PHE A 90 -1.69 -14.33 3.66
CA PHE A 90 -0.77 -14.67 4.76
C PHE A 90 -0.67 -16.19 5.00
N GLY A 91 -1.62 -16.97 4.51
CA GLY A 91 -1.52 -18.43 4.37
C GLY A 91 -0.60 -18.89 3.22
N GLY A 92 0.12 -17.97 2.56
CA GLY A 92 1.09 -18.27 1.50
C GLY A 92 0.47 -18.61 0.15
N LYS A 93 -0.79 -18.23 -0.07
CA LYS A 93 -1.50 -18.46 -1.34
C LYS A 93 -1.82 -17.15 -2.03
N ASN A 94 -1.89 -17.19 -3.36
CA ASN A 94 -2.38 -16.05 -4.15
C ASN A 94 -3.91 -16.05 -4.16
N PRO A 95 -4.59 -15.05 -3.55
CA PRO A 95 -6.05 -14.98 -3.61
C PRO A 95 -6.54 -14.82 -5.07
N ASP A 96 -7.65 -15.46 -5.41
CA ASP A 96 -8.26 -15.48 -6.75
C ASP A 96 -9.34 -14.41 -6.97
N PHE A 97 -9.58 -13.56 -5.96
CA PHE A 97 -10.52 -12.43 -6.02
C PHE A 97 -9.85 -11.14 -5.52
N LEU A 98 -10.46 -10.00 -5.82
CA LEU A 98 -10.03 -8.70 -5.31
C LEU A 98 -11.20 -8.00 -4.60
N PRO A 99 -10.99 -7.46 -3.38
CA PRO A 99 -11.95 -6.55 -2.78
C PRO A 99 -12.14 -5.30 -3.64
N SER A 100 -13.31 -4.67 -3.55
CA SER A 100 -13.53 -3.38 -4.22
C SER A 100 -12.56 -2.32 -3.69
N LEU A 101 -11.84 -1.63 -4.58
CA LEU A 101 -10.81 -0.64 -4.22
C LEU A 101 -11.20 0.77 -4.67
N SER A 102 -11.10 1.73 -3.76
CA SER A 102 -11.24 3.17 -4.04
C SER A 102 -10.09 3.96 -3.37
N PRO A 103 -8.84 3.78 -3.83
CA PRO A 103 -7.64 4.25 -3.11
C PRO A 103 -7.41 5.76 -3.16
N GLY A 104 -8.29 6.56 -3.74
CA GLY A 104 -8.17 8.02 -3.76
C GLY A 104 -6.87 8.53 -4.41
N ILE A 105 -6.39 7.88 -5.46
CA ILE A 105 -5.15 8.24 -6.17
C ILE A 105 -5.35 9.58 -6.89
N ARG A 106 -4.46 10.56 -6.59
CA ARG A 106 -4.69 11.97 -6.95
C ARG A 106 -4.18 12.37 -8.31
N THR A 107 -3.16 11.70 -8.84
CA THR A 107 -2.55 12.09 -10.13
C THR A 107 -2.61 10.94 -11.11
N GLU A 108 -2.77 11.27 -12.39
CA GLU A 108 -2.73 10.30 -13.48
C GLU A 108 -1.45 9.45 -13.47
N PHE A 109 -0.31 10.08 -13.16
CA PHE A 109 0.97 9.37 -13.04
C PHE A 109 0.94 8.32 -11.93
N CYS A 110 0.47 8.68 -10.73
CA CYS A 110 0.33 7.71 -9.63
C CYS A 110 -0.69 6.61 -9.97
N ALA A 111 -1.78 6.95 -10.64
CA ALA A 111 -2.76 5.96 -11.10
C ALA A 111 -2.11 4.97 -12.08
N ARG A 112 -1.36 5.47 -13.07
CA ARG A 112 -0.67 4.58 -14.02
C ARG A 112 0.36 3.68 -13.35
N VAL A 113 1.17 4.21 -12.41
CA VAL A 113 2.11 3.40 -11.61
C VAL A 113 1.37 2.34 -10.81
N SER A 114 0.20 2.68 -10.22
CA SER A 114 -0.63 1.74 -9.47
C SER A 114 -1.15 0.60 -10.36
N GLU A 115 -1.63 0.90 -11.56
CA GLU A 115 -2.07 -0.12 -12.51
C GLU A 115 -0.92 -1.07 -12.90
N ILE A 116 0.26 -0.53 -13.22
CA ILE A 116 1.43 -1.35 -13.51
C ILE A 116 1.82 -2.25 -12.32
N MET A 117 1.72 -1.72 -11.09
CA MET A 117 1.98 -2.54 -9.89
C MET A 117 1.01 -3.71 -9.75
N LYS A 118 -0.28 -3.52 -10.04
CA LYS A 118 -1.29 -4.58 -9.99
C LYS A 118 -1.02 -5.73 -10.96
N GLU A 119 -0.33 -5.45 -12.05
CA GLU A 119 0.04 -6.45 -13.05
C GLU A 119 1.23 -7.33 -12.62
N ILE A 120 1.96 -6.98 -11.55
CA ILE A 120 3.10 -7.78 -11.08
C ILE A 120 2.59 -9.06 -10.42
N PRO A 121 2.86 -10.25 -10.97
CA PRO A 121 2.31 -11.49 -10.44
C PRO A 121 2.86 -11.82 -9.04
N TYR A 122 2.11 -12.65 -8.29
CA TYR A 122 2.56 -13.26 -7.05
C TYR A 122 3.89 -14.01 -7.27
N GLY A 123 4.85 -13.85 -6.37
CA GLY A 123 6.17 -14.46 -6.48
C GLY A 123 7.08 -13.85 -7.55
N LYS A 124 6.71 -12.73 -8.16
CA LYS A 124 7.53 -12.00 -9.13
C LYS A 124 7.85 -10.60 -8.64
N THR A 125 8.95 -10.05 -9.13
CA THR A 125 9.37 -8.69 -8.81
C THR A 125 9.66 -7.91 -10.08
N THR A 126 9.60 -6.60 -9.98
CA THR A 126 10.09 -5.65 -10.99
C THR A 126 10.95 -4.58 -10.33
N THR A 127 11.52 -3.69 -11.12
CA THR A 127 12.31 -2.56 -10.60
C THR A 127 11.64 -1.23 -10.89
N TYR A 128 11.97 -0.20 -10.10
CA TYR A 128 11.55 1.17 -10.41
C TYR A 128 11.96 1.60 -11.82
N GLY A 129 13.13 1.12 -12.29
CA GLY A 129 13.64 1.42 -13.63
C GLY A 129 12.82 0.77 -14.74
N GLU A 130 12.36 -0.47 -14.57
CA GLU A 130 11.50 -1.17 -15.54
C GLU A 130 10.13 -0.49 -15.65
N ILE A 131 9.52 -0.11 -14.52
CA ILE A 131 8.26 0.66 -14.52
C ILE A 131 8.47 2.01 -15.23
N ALA A 132 9.58 2.71 -14.93
CA ALA A 132 9.90 3.98 -15.56
C ALA A 132 10.10 3.84 -17.08
N LYS A 133 10.78 2.79 -17.52
CA LYS A 133 10.97 2.47 -18.95
C LYS A 133 9.62 2.26 -19.64
N ARG A 134 8.76 1.42 -19.07
CA ARG A 134 7.42 1.14 -19.60
C ARG A 134 6.59 2.42 -19.76
N ILE A 135 6.56 3.29 -18.73
CA ILE A 135 5.82 4.57 -18.81
C ILE A 135 6.42 5.50 -19.87
N ALA A 136 7.75 5.52 -20.03
CA ALA A 136 8.40 6.31 -21.06
C ALA A 136 7.99 5.85 -22.47
N GLU A 137 7.96 4.53 -22.71
CA GLU A 137 7.51 3.92 -23.95
C GLU A 137 6.04 4.25 -24.25
N GLU A 138 5.15 4.10 -23.26
CA GLU A 138 3.72 4.43 -23.39
C GLU A 138 3.46 5.90 -23.73
N LYS A 139 4.28 6.80 -23.18
CA LYS A 139 4.17 8.26 -23.42
C LYS A 139 4.96 8.75 -24.64
N GLY A 140 5.70 7.89 -25.31
CA GLY A 140 6.56 8.30 -26.44
C GLY A 140 7.69 9.25 -26.04
N ILE A 141 8.16 9.24 -24.79
CA ILE A 141 9.24 10.10 -24.29
C ILE A 141 10.55 9.31 -24.15
N LYS A 142 11.67 10.02 -24.30
CA LYS A 142 12.99 9.40 -24.32
C LYS A 142 13.30 8.63 -23.00
N ARG A 143 12.84 9.15 -21.85
CA ARG A 143 13.04 8.49 -20.54
C ARG A 143 12.13 9.05 -19.45
N MET A 144 11.82 8.21 -18.46
CA MET A 144 11.13 8.57 -17.22
C MET A 144 12.07 8.37 -16.03
N SER A 145 11.90 9.20 -14.99
CA SER A 145 12.71 9.08 -13.77
C SER A 145 12.25 7.88 -12.90
N ALA A 146 13.17 6.96 -12.63
CA ALA A 146 12.94 5.88 -11.65
C ALA A 146 12.69 6.43 -10.22
N GLN A 147 13.25 7.59 -9.88
CA GLN A 147 13.00 8.26 -8.60
C GLN A 147 11.56 8.77 -8.52
N ALA A 148 11.02 9.34 -9.60
CA ALA A 148 9.62 9.76 -9.66
C ALA A 148 8.68 8.56 -9.50
N VAL A 149 8.98 7.43 -10.16
CA VAL A 149 8.26 6.16 -9.96
C VAL A 149 8.35 5.71 -8.51
N GLY A 150 9.53 5.78 -7.89
CA GLY A 150 9.72 5.43 -6.48
C GLY A 150 8.84 6.29 -5.55
N GLY A 151 8.72 7.58 -5.82
CA GLY A 151 7.79 8.47 -5.13
C GLY A 151 6.33 8.02 -5.27
N ALA A 152 5.88 7.69 -6.49
CA ALA A 152 4.53 7.22 -6.75
C ALA A 152 4.24 5.86 -6.10
N VAL A 153 5.19 4.92 -6.15
CA VAL A 153 5.11 3.61 -5.45
C VAL A 153 5.00 3.80 -3.94
N GLY A 154 5.76 4.74 -3.36
CA GLY A 154 5.72 5.09 -1.93
C GLY A 154 4.38 5.67 -1.49
N LEU A 155 3.61 6.28 -2.39
CA LEU A 155 2.28 6.85 -2.12
C LEU A 155 1.15 5.80 -2.17
N ASN A 156 1.45 4.53 -2.45
CA ASN A 156 0.44 3.47 -2.50
C ASN A 156 -0.34 3.37 -1.17
N PRO A 157 -1.65 3.65 -1.14
CA PRO A 157 -2.44 3.61 0.09
C PRO A 157 -2.96 2.22 0.44
N VAL A 158 -2.87 1.24 -0.48
CA VAL A 158 -3.41 -0.11 -0.29
C VAL A 158 -2.27 -1.12 -0.41
N CYS A 159 -1.52 -1.28 0.68
CA CYS A 159 -0.40 -2.22 0.75
C CYS A 159 -0.85 -3.66 0.49
N ILE A 160 0.01 -4.49 -0.01
CA ILE A 160 -0.14 -5.91 -0.32
C ILE A 160 -1.05 -6.12 -1.53
N ILE A 161 -2.32 -5.70 -1.48
CA ILE A 161 -3.29 -5.87 -2.59
C ILE A 161 -2.80 -5.12 -3.84
N ILE A 162 -2.29 -3.89 -3.68
CA ILE A 162 -1.49 -3.22 -4.70
C ILE A 162 -0.02 -3.47 -4.32
N PRO A 163 0.69 -4.38 -5.00
CA PRO A 163 1.88 -5.02 -4.49
C PRO A 163 3.16 -4.17 -4.61
N CYS A 164 3.18 -3.01 -3.96
CA CYS A 164 4.35 -2.12 -3.95
C CYS A 164 5.60 -2.76 -3.33
N HIS A 165 5.45 -3.81 -2.50
CA HIS A 165 6.56 -4.60 -1.97
C HIS A 165 7.32 -5.38 -3.05
N ARG A 166 6.67 -5.73 -4.19
CA ARG A 166 7.28 -6.41 -5.35
C ARG A 166 8.15 -5.49 -6.20
N VAL A 167 8.16 -4.17 -5.93
CA VAL A 167 9.01 -3.21 -6.65
C VAL A 167 10.33 -3.02 -5.90
N LEU A 168 11.44 -3.31 -6.58
CA LEU A 168 12.81 -3.30 -6.04
C LEU A 168 13.66 -2.21 -6.70
N GLY A 169 14.81 -1.95 -6.12
CA GLY A 169 15.85 -1.13 -6.73
C GLY A 169 16.56 -1.84 -7.89
N ALA A 170 17.49 -1.14 -8.52
CA ALA A 170 18.29 -1.71 -9.59
C ALA A 170 19.00 -3.00 -9.13
N LYS A 171 19.07 -3.99 -10.04
CA LYS A 171 19.67 -5.31 -9.78
C LYS A 171 19.03 -6.07 -8.61
N GLY A 172 17.74 -5.83 -8.32
CA GLY A 172 16.99 -6.48 -7.24
C GLY A 172 17.38 -6.01 -5.83
N LYS A 173 18.02 -4.82 -5.71
CA LYS A 173 18.39 -4.27 -4.40
C LYS A 173 17.16 -3.90 -3.59
N LEU A 174 17.14 -4.32 -2.33
CA LEU A 174 16.11 -3.88 -1.38
C LEU A 174 16.26 -2.38 -1.13
N THR A 175 15.19 -1.66 -1.33
CA THR A 175 15.12 -0.22 -1.06
C THR A 175 14.01 0.06 -0.05
N GLY A 176 13.85 1.32 0.34
CA GLY A 176 12.81 1.74 1.28
C GLY A 176 11.43 1.19 0.95
N TYR A 177 10.64 0.97 1.98
CA TYR A 177 9.26 0.51 1.88
C TYR A 177 8.39 1.29 2.87
N GLY A 178 7.34 1.90 2.37
CA GLY A 178 6.42 2.68 3.20
C GLY A 178 5.71 1.86 4.27
N GLY A 179 5.63 0.56 4.14
CA GLY A 179 5.15 -0.39 5.14
C GLY A 179 6.24 -0.92 6.09
N GLY A 180 7.48 -0.39 6.03
CA GLY A 180 8.61 -0.90 6.82
C GLY A 180 9.38 -2.04 6.14
N ILE A 181 10.70 -1.98 6.19
CA ILE A 181 11.59 -2.95 5.51
C ILE A 181 11.38 -4.37 6.03
N LYS A 182 11.14 -4.54 7.34
CA LYS A 182 10.83 -5.85 7.96
C LYS A 182 9.65 -6.51 7.24
N ASN A 183 8.55 -5.77 7.09
CA ASN A 183 7.35 -6.26 6.41
C ASN A 183 7.61 -6.56 4.94
N LYS A 184 8.37 -5.71 4.22
CA LYS A 184 8.73 -5.98 2.81
C LYS A 184 9.48 -7.29 2.64
N ILE A 185 10.48 -7.54 3.48
CA ILE A 185 11.26 -8.79 3.48
C ILE A 185 10.34 -9.99 3.77
N GLY A 186 9.49 -9.88 4.79
CA GLY A 186 8.53 -10.92 5.16
C GLY A 186 7.59 -11.26 4.01
N LEU A 187 6.99 -10.24 3.36
CA LEU A 187 6.09 -10.42 2.22
C LEU A 187 6.78 -11.08 1.02
N LEU A 188 7.99 -10.63 0.67
CA LEU A 188 8.75 -11.24 -0.42
C LEU A 188 9.08 -12.71 -0.14
N ARG A 189 9.48 -13.03 1.10
CA ARG A 189 9.74 -14.43 1.51
C ARG A 189 8.49 -15.29 1.51
N LEU A 190 7.36 -14.75 1.98
CA LEU A 190 6.07 -15.41 1.93
C LEU A 190 5.69 -15.79 0.50
N GLU A 191 6.04 -14.95 -0.47
CA GLU A 191 5.84 -15.19 -1.90
C GLU A 191 6.93 -16.07 -2.55
N GLY A 192 7.85 -16.66 -1.75
CA GLY A 192 8.91 -17.53 -2.24
C GLY A 192 10.15 -16.82 -2.80
N ILE A 193 10.26 -15.50 -2.63
CA ILE A 193 11.40 -14.72 -3.12
C ILE A 193 12.47 -14.63 -2.02
N ASN A 194 13.47 -15.50 -2.08
CA ASN A 194 14.51 -15.61 -1.05
C ASN A 194 15.81 -14.87 -1.42
N ASN A 195 16.08 -14.62 -2.70
CA ASN A 195 17.30 -13.98 -3.19
C ASN A 195 17.21 -12.44 -3.13
N ILE A 196 16.98 -11.90 -1.93
CA ILE A 196 16.86 -10.46 -1.69
C ILE A 196 18.23 -9.88 -1.41
N ARG A 197 18.66 -8.88 -2.21
CA ARG A 197 19.91 -8.15 -1.99
C ARG A 197 19.65 -6.96 -1.07
N LEU A 198 20.36 -6.92 0.06
CA LEU A 198 20.36 -5.80 1.01
C LEU A 198 21.23 -4.63 0.50
#